data_4fc1cd390fd00cb70f93894c1447a3d8
#
_entry.id   4fc1cd390fd00cb70f93894c1447a3d8
#
_cell.length_a   1.000
_cell.length_b   1.000
_cell.length_c   1.000
_cell.angle_alpha   90.00
_cell.angle_beta   90.00
_cell.angle_gamma   90.00
#
_symmetry.space_group_name_H-M   'P 1'
#
loop_
_entity.id
_entity.type
_entity.pdbx_description
1 polymer ?
#
loop_
_entity_poly.entity_id
_entity_poly.type
_entity_poly.pdbx_seq_one_letter_code
_entity_poly.pdbx_strand_id
1 'polypeptide(L)'
;MAESKKAPTDTTELWRLPMDLTPELARRLLHGLAENHRNRLALLARQGGRASMTDLLGVTNDHDLRVLSYFQGALSRKIRRLVGAEDKRLHLIGWDYDSTEWNDDHSAIVNGVFYITDATVKALRQALGL
;
A
#
# COMPACT_ATOMS: atom_id res chain seq x y z
N MET A 1 -2.55 -6.23 -25.76
CA MET A 1 -2.51 -6.66 -25.49
C MET A 1 -2.29 -6.61 -24.91
N ALA A 2 -2.30 -6.46 -24.85
CA ALA A 2 -2.10 -6.66 -24.31
C ALA A 2 -1.80 -6.70 -23.74
N GLU A 3 -1.75 -6.58 -23.79
CA GLU A 3 -1.40 -6.93 -23.26
C GLU A 3 -1.16 -6.87 -22.37
N SER A 4 -1.52 -6.60 -22.45
CA SER A 4 -1.33 -6.71 -21.54
C SER A 4 -1.17 -6.68 -20.47
N LYS A 5 -1.75 -6.49 -20.45
CA LYS A 5 -1.54 -6.65 -19.20
C LYS A 5 -1.72 -7.93 -18.66
N LYS A 6 -1.50 -8.72 -19.06
CA LYS A 6 -1.42 -10.08 -18.67
C LYS A 6 -0.49 -10.28 -17.51
N ALA A 7 -0.44 -11.47 -16.94
CA ALA A 7 0.47 -11.78 -15.86
C ALA A 7 1.91 -11.46 -16.28
N PRO A 8 2.72 -10.94 -15.37
CA PRO A 8 4.11 -10.63 -15.70
C PRO A 8 4.87 -11.89 -16.06
N THR A 9 5.59 -11.83 -17.17
CA THR A 9 6.49 -12.91 -17.57
C THR A 9 7.94 -12.56 -17.27
N ASP A 10 8.16 -11.31 -16.90
CA ASP A 10 9.47 -10.78 -16.60
C ASP A 10 9.56 -10.53 -15.11
N THR A 11 10.59 -11.04 -14.45
CA THR A 11 10.75 -10.88 -13.02
C THR A 11 10.81 -9.42 -12.60
N THR A 12 11.19 -8.52 -13.49
CA THR A 12 11.20 -7.09 -13.18
C THR A 12 9.79 -6.54 -12.96
N GLU A 13 8.76 -7.23 -13.46
CA GLU A 13 7.38 -6.80 -13.27
C GLU A 13 6.80 -7.24 -11.94
N LEU A 14 7.32 -8.32 -11.37
CA LEU A 14 6.75 -8.88 -10.15
C LEU A 14 6.91 -7.98 -8.95
N TRP A 15 8.00 -7.23 -8.88
CA TRP A 15 8.24 -6.36 -7.73
C TRP A 15 7.26 -5.19 -7.64
N ARG A 16 6.53 -4.94 -8.72
CA ARG A 16 5.53 -3.88 -8.70
C ARG A 16 4.24 -4.32 -8.02
N LEU A 17 4.08 -5.61 -7.81
CA LEU A 17 2.87 -6.14 -7.19
C LEU A 17 3.04 -6.18 -5.68
N PRO A 18 2.05 -5.67 -4.92
CA PRO A 18 2.11 -5.77 -3.47
C PRO A 18 2.07 -7.22 -3.02
N MET A 19 2.73 -7.51 -1.92
CA MET A 19 2.69 -8.85 -1.35
C MET A 19 1.37 -9.09 -0.63
N ASP A 20 1.04 -10.37 -0.42
CA ASP A 20 -0.12 -10.77 0.37
C ASP A 20 0.29 -10.91 1.84
N LEU A 21 -0.56 -10.43 2.75
CA LEU A 21 -0.41 -10.71 4.17
C LEU A 21 -1.23 -11.93 4.55
N THR A 22 -0.70 -12.75 5.46
CA THR A 22 -1.49 -13.72 6.19
C THR A 22 -2.06 -13.06 7.45
N PRO A 23 -3.09 -13.62 8.07
CA PRO A 23 -3.61 -13.05 9.33
C PRO A 23 -2.55 -12.95 10.41
N GLU A 24 -1.69 -13.96 10.54
CA GLU A 24 -0.62 -13.93 11.54
C GLU A 24 0.36 -12.81 11.25
N LEU A 25 0.76 -12.66 9.99
CA LEU A 25 1.72 -11.62 9.62
C LEU A 25 1.10 -10.24 9.79
N ALA A 26 -0.21 -10.10 9.53
CA ALA A 26 -0.91 -8.85 9.76
C ALA A 26 -0.88 -8.47 11.24
N ARG A 27 -1.10 -9.42 12.14
CA ARG A 27 -1.02 -9.15 13.57
C ARG A 27 0.37 -8.70 13.98
N ARG A 28 1.41 -9.35 13.43
CA ARG A 28 2.79 -8.98 13.74
C ARG A 28 3.14 -7.60 13.18
N LEU A 29 2.64 -7.29 12.02
CA LEU A 29 2.85 -5.97 11.42
C LEU A 29 2.22 -4.87 12.28
N LEU A 30 0.99 -5.10 12.73
CA LEU A 30 0.24 -4.12 13.51
C LEU A 30 0.78 -3.94 14.92
N HIS A 31 1.48 -4.94 15.44
CA HIS A 31 2.04 -4.86 16.78
C HIS A 31 3.12 -3.79 16.84
N GLY A 32 2.93 -2.81 17.71
CA GLY A 32 3.89 -1.72 17.86
C GLY A 32 3.92 -0.74 16.72
N LEU A 33 2.98 -0.83 15.78
CA LEU A 33 2.93 0.10 14.67
C LEU A 33 2.37 1.44 15.12
N ALA A 34 2.94 2.52 14.60
CA ALA A 34 2.46 3.87 14.91
C ALA A 34 0.97 3.99 14.56
N GLU A 35 0.26 4.76 15.38
CA GLU A 35 -1.20 4.88 15.24
C GLU A 35 -1.60 5.40 13.86
N ASN A 36 -0.86 6.37 13.32
CA ASN A 36 -1.18 6.92 12.01
C ASN A 36 -1.07 5.88 10.91
N HIS A 37 -0.05 5.03 10.98
CA HIS A 37 0.11 3.95 10.01
C HIS A 37 -0.99 2.92 10.16
N ARG A 38 -1.34 2.58 11.39
CA ARG A 38 -2.43 1.63 11.66
C ARG A 38 -3.74 2.17 11.10
N ASN A 39 -4.02 3.46 11.30
CA ASN A 39 -5.26 4.07 10.84
C ASN A 39 -5.35 4.09 9.31
N ARG A 40 -4.23 4.32 8.64
CA ARG A 40 -4.22 4.29 7.16
C ARG A 40 -4.43 2.88 6.64
N LEU A 41 -3.85 1.87 7.30
CA LEU A 41 -4.11 0.48 6.92
C LEU A 41 -5.57 0.11 7.16
N ALA A 42 -6.15 0.58 8.26
CA ALA A 42 -7.57 0.34 8.55
C ALA A 42 -8.45 0.97 7.46
N LEU A 43 -8.11 2.18 7.02
CA LEU A 43 -8.86 2.84 5.96
C LEU A 43 -8.81 2.02 4.67
N LEU A 44 -7.62 1.56 4.28
CA LEU A 44 -7.48 0.72 3.09
C LEU A 44 -8.33 -0.55 3.21
N ALA A 45 -8.30 -1.19 4.38
CA ALA A 45 -9.07 -2.41 4.59
C ALA A 45 -10.58 -2.14 4.53
N ARG A 46 -11.04 -1.03 5.13
CA ARG A 46 -12.46 -0.69 5.11
C ARG A 46 -12.96 -0.37 3.72
N GLN A 47 -12.11 0.19 2.88
CA GLN A 47 -12.50 0.59 1.54
C GLN A 47 -12.24 -0.50 0.49
N GLY A 48 -12.08 -1.74 0.95
CA GLY A 48 -11.93 -2.86 0.03
C GLY A 48 -10.56 -2.96 -0.61
N GLY A 49 -9.57 -2.27 -0.07
CA GLY A 49 -8.20 -2.38 -0.53
C GLY A 49 -7.71 -1.24 -1.40
N ARG A 50 -8.54 -0.24 -1.66
CA ARG A 50 -8.13 0.90 -2.48
C ARG A 50 -8.51 2.20 -1.76
N ALA A 51 -7.60 3.16 -1.77
CA ALA A 51 -7.87 4.46 -1.15
C ALA A 51 -7.11 5.54 -1.90
N SER A 52 -7.74 6.70 -2.04
CA SER A 52 -7.11 7.83 -2.71
C SER A 52 -6.06 8.47 -1.80
N MET A 53 -5.12 9.18 -2.43
CA MET A 53 -4.16 10.01 -1.69
C MET A 53 -4.88 10.95 -0.73
N THR A 54 -5.94 11.57 -1.22
CA THR A 54 -6.70 12.53 -0.43
C THR A 54 -7.25 11.89 0.84
N ASP A 55 -7.83 10.70 0.71
CA ASP A 55 -8.39 10.00 1.87
C ASP A 55 -7.30 9.59 2.85
N LEU A 56 -6.17 9.09 2.34
CA LEU A 56 -5.08 8.66 3.20
C LEU A 56 -4.43 9.83 3.93
N LEU A 57 -4.27 10.97 3.26
CA LEU A 57 -3.76 12.18 3.89
C LEU A 57 -4.73 12.70 4.94
N GLY A 58 -6.03 12.53 4.67
CA GLY A 58 -7.07 12.97 5.59
C GLY A 58 -7.05 12.28 6.95
N VAL A 59 -6.43 11.10 7.05
CA VAL A 59 -6.32 10.40 8.32
C VAL A 59 -5.64 11.27 9.39
N THR A 60 -4.64 12.06 9.00
CA THR A 60 -3.93 12.95 9.90
C THR A 60 -4.10 14.42 9.51
N ASN A 61 -5.06 14.70 8.61
CA ASN A 61 -5.32 16.06 8.14
C ASN A 61 -4.08 16.72 7.53
N ASP A 62 -3.26 15.92 6.85
CA ASP A 62 -2.05 16.39 6.20
C ASP A 62 -2.32 16.81 4.77
N HIS A 63 -1.44 17.64 4.23
CA HIS A 63 -1.49 18.05 2.84
C HIS A 63 -0.18 17.77 2.10
N ASP A 64 0.80 17.18 2.78
CA ASP A 64 2.13 16.93 2.23
C ASP A 64 2.23 15.48 1.79
N LEU A 65 2.42 15.26 0.49
CA LEU A 65 2.48 13.92 -0.09
C LEU A 65 3.63 13.08 0.46
N ARG A 66 4.67 13.72 1.00
CA ARG A 66 5.78 12.99 1.59
C ARG A 66 5.34 12.12 2.77
N VAL A 67 4.25 12.49 3.43
CA VAL A 67 3.67 11.68 4.49
C VAL A 67 3.33 10.28 3.98
N LEU A 68 2.80 10.18 2.76
CA LEU A 68 2.43 8.89 2.20
C LEU A 68 3.64 8.08 1.74
N SER A 69 4.68 8.74 1.24
CA SER A 69 5.93 8.05 0.93
C SER A 69 6.55 7.47 2.20
N TYR A 70 6.51 8.23 3.28
CA TYR A 70 7.00 7.75 4.58
C TYR A 70 6.18 6.57 5.07
N PHE A 71 4.87 6.65 4.94
CA PHE A 71 3.95 5.55 5.31
C PHE A 71 4.31 4.27 4.56
N GLN A 72 4.40 4.35 3.22
CA GLN A 72 4.75 3.18 2.41
C GLN A 72 6.12 2.62 2.79
N GLY A 73 7.10 3.49 2.93
CA GLY A 73 8.46 3.07 3.26
C GLY A 73 8.55 2.41 4.62
N ALA A 74 7.89 2.97 5.62
CA ALA A 74 7.92 2.40 6.96
C ALA A 74 7.31 1.01 6.99
N LEU A 75 6.18 0.82 6.32
CA LEU A 75 5.53 -0.48 6.28
C LEU A 75 6.36 -1.50 5.51
N SER A 76 6.93 -1.10 4.38
CA SER A 76 7.76 -2.00 3.60
C SER A 76 8.99 -2.46 4.39
N ARG A 77 9.63 -1.54 5.10
CA ARG A 77 10.78 -1.90 5.92
C ARG A 77 10.40 -2.87 7.04
N LYS A 78 9.27 -2.61 7.71
CA LYS A 78 8.84 -3.50 8.79
C LYS A 78 8.50 -4.88 8.26
N ILE A 79 7.79 -4.97 7.15
CA ILE A 79 7.43 -6.24 6.52
C ILE A 79 8.70 -7.03 6.16
N ARG A 80 9.66 -6.37 5.53
CA ARG A 80 10.90 -7.06 5.15
C ARG A 80 11.62 -7.64 6.38
N ARG A 81 11.62 -6.90 7.49
CA ARG A 81 12.23 -7.41 8.72
C ARG A 81 11.47 -8.61 9.25
N LEU A 82 10.15 -8.56 9.21
CA LEU A 82 9.31 -9.64 9.76
C LEU A 82 9.46 -10.93 8.97
N VAL A 83 9.62 -10.85 7.65
CA VAL A 83 9.74 -12.04 6.81
C VAL A 83 11.20 -12.41 6.52
N GLY A 84 12.16 -11.61 7.00
CA GLY A 84 13.56 -11.88 6.77
C GLY A 84 13.99 -11.68 5.32
N ALA A 85 13.32 -10.81 4.58
CA ALA A 85 13.61 -10.60 3.18
C ALA A 85 14.63 -9.50 3.00
N GLU A 86 15.58 -9.72 2.08
CA GLU A 86 16.57 -8.70 1.75
C GLU A 86 16.20 -7.93 0.48
N ASP A 87 15.22 -8.42 -0.27
CA ASP A 87 14.80 -7.80 -1.52
C ASP A 87 14.05 -6.51 -1.22
N LYS A 88 14.67 -5.38 -1.56
CA LYS A 88 14.10 -4.07 -1.27
C LYS A 88 12.88 -3.75 -2.14
N ARG A 89 12.57 -4.60 -3.10
CA ARG A 89 11.37 -4.44 -3.92
C ARG A 89 10.12 -4.98 -3.24
N LEU A 90 10.29 -5.79 -2.19
CA LEU A 90 9.14 -6.32 -1.46
C LEU A 90 8.40 -5.17 -0.77
N HIS A 91 7.11 -5.06 -1.03
CA HIS A 91 6.31 -3.96 -0.49
C HIS A 91 4.87 -4.44 -0.28
N LEU A 92 4.14 -3.70 0.55
CA LEU A 92 2.79 -4.04 0.92
C LEU A 92 1.74 -3.25 0.15
N ILE A 93 2.04 -1.99 -0.16
CA ILE A 93 1.08 -1.05 -0.71
C ILE A 93 1.52 -0.65 -2.11
N GLY A 94 0.63 -0.87 -3.07
CA GLY A 94 0.89 -0.52 -4.46
C GLY A 94 0.34 0.83 -4.83
N TRP A 95 0.78 1.32 -5.96
CA TRP A 95 0.33 2.58 -6.55
C TRP A 95 -0.32 2.27 -7.90
N ASP A 96 -1.53 2.74 -8.10
CA ASP A 96 -2.25 2.53 -9.36
C ASP A 96 -1.89 3.65 -10.33
N TYR A 97 -0.99 3.36 -11.25
CA TYR A 97 -0.54 4.36 -12.21
C TYR A 97 -1.67 4.80 -13.14
N ASP A 98 -2.59 3.90 -13.47
CA ASP A 98 -3.66 4.21 -14.39
C ASP A 98 -4.66 5.20 -13.81
N SER A 99 -4.78 5.25 -12.50
CA SER A 99 -5.69 6.15 -11.80
C SER A 99 -5.01 7.44 -11.36
N THR A 100 -3.75 7.64 -11.72
CA THR A 100 -3.02 8.83 -11.29
C THR A 100 -3.50 10.06 -12.05
N GLU A 101 -3.79 11.13 -11.30
CA GLU A 101 -4.20 12.40 -11.86
C GLU A 101 -3.04 13.39 -11.75
N TRP A 102 -2.73 14.01 -12.86
CA TRP A 102 -1.61 14.94 -12.96
C TRP A 102 -2.13 16.36 -13.15
N ASN A 103 -1.30 17.33 -12.80
CA ASN A 103 -1.60 18.71 -13.15
C ASN A 103 -1.42 18.90 -14.66
N ASP A 104 -1.74 20.10 -15.17
CA ASP A 104 -1.84 20.33 -16.61
C ASP A 104 -0.56 20.02 -17.38
N ASP A 105 0.61 20.31 -16.80
CA ASP A 105 1.88 20.09 -17.49
C ASP A 105 2.57 18.80 -17.06
N HIS A 106 1.89 17.94 -16.31
CA HIS A 106 2.40 16.66 -15.84
C HIS A 106 3.66 16.79 -14.98
N SER A 107 3.85 17.93 -14.33
CA SER A 107 5.02 18.13 -13.47
C SER A 107 4.76 17.67 -12.05
N ALA A 108 3.51 17.48 -11.64
CA ALA A 108 3.17 17.08 -10.29
C ALA A 108 1.91 16.23 -10.29
N ILE A 109 1.85 15.30 -9.33
CA ILE A 109 0.67 14.46 -9.13
C ILE A 109 -0.35 15.24 -8.30
N VAL A 110 -1.59 15.29 -8.80
CA VAL A 110 -2.70 15.94 -8.10
C VAL A 110 -3.40 14.95 -7.17
N ASN A 111 -3.61 13.73 -7.67
CA ASN A 111 -4.25 12.69 -6.87
C ASN A 111 -3.87 11.33 -7.45
N GLY A 112 -4.12 10.29 -6.69
CA GLY A 112 -3.85 8.94 -7.13
C GLY A 112 -4.47 7.95 -6.17
N VAL A 113 -4.31 6.67 -6.47
CA VAL A 113 -4.91 5.59 -5.69
C VAL A 113 -3.82 4.62 -5.23
N PHE A 114 -3.83 4.33 -3.95
CA PHE A 114 -3.00 3.29 -3.35
C PHE A 114 -3.86 2.05 -3.16
N TYR A 115 -3.25 0.88 -3.21
CA TYR A 115 -4.01 -0.35 -3.04
C TYR A 115 -3.20 -1.43 -2.34
N ILE A 116 -3.93 -2.37 -1.75
CA ILE A 116 -3.39 -3.59 -1.18
C ILE A 116 -4.15 -4.75 -1.81
N THR A 117 -3.60 -5.97 -1.71
CA THR A 117 -4.24 -7.13 -2.31
C THR A 117 -5.47 -7.57 -1.53
N ASP A 118 -6.31 -8.37 -2.17
CA ASP A 118 -7.52 -8.90 -1.51
C ASP A 118 -7.16 -9.75 -0.30
N ALA A 119 -6.09 -10.54 -0.40
CA ALA A 119 -5.64 -11.35 0.72
C ALA A 119 -5.22 -10.47 1.89
N THR A 120 -4.55 -9.34 1.60
CA THR A 120 -4.15 -8.39 2.63
C THR A 120 -5.36 -7.72 3.26
N VAL A 121 -6.39 -7.37 2.47
CA VAL A 121 -7.62 -6.82 3.01
C VAL A 121 -8.23 -7.78 4.04
N LYS A 122 -8.35 -9.05 3.69
CA LYS A 122 -8.93 -10.06 4.60
C LYS A 122 -8.10 -10.19 5.87
N ALA A 123 -6.77 -10.26 5.72
CA ALA A 123 -5.87 -10.42 6.86
C ALA A 123 -5.97 -9.22 7.79
N LEU A 124 -5.99 -8.01 7.26
CA LEU A 124 -6.08 -6.81 8.06
C LEU A 124 -7.43 -6.68 8.74
N ARG A 125 -8.52 -6.99 8.03
CA ARG A 125 -9.84 -6.92 8.64
C ARG A 125 -9.94 -7.88 9.82
N GLN A 126 -9.40 -9.09 9.66
CA GLN A 126 -9.39 -10.06 10.74
C GLN A 126 -8.55 -9.57 11.92
N ALA A 127 -7.37 -9.07 11.66
CA ALA A 127 -6.45 -8.62 12.71
C ALA A 127 -6.95 -7.38 13.43
N LEU A 128 -7.68 -6.50 12.72
CA LEU A 128 -8.21 -5.27 13.29
C LEU A 128 -9.62 -5.40 13.85
N GLY A 129 -10.27 -6.54 13.63
CA GLY A 129 -11.65 -6.75 14.11
C GLY A 129 -12.68 -5.98 13.30
N LEU A 130 -12.43 -5.81 12.03
CA LEU A 130 -13.36 -5.08 11.15
C LEU A 130 -14.34 -6.00 10.44
#